data_a9e327c330d69e003604f928201ec413
#
_entry.id   a9e327c330d69e003604f928201ec413
#
_cell.length_a   1.000
_cell.length_b   1.000
_cell.length_c   1.000
_cell.angle_alpha   90.00
_cell.angle_beta   90.00
_cell.angle_gamma   90.00
#
_symmetry.space_group_name_H-M   'P 1'
#
loop_
_entity.id
_entity.type
_entity.pdbx_description
1 polymer ?
#
loop_
_entity_poly.entity_id
_entity_poly.type
_entity_poly.pdbx_seq_one_letter_code
_entity_poly.pdbx_strand_id
1 'polypeptide(L)'
;MQHLFISSGDSIHLFPDNSGSKFTVELPTFIEGVKYVALLEFHCDAFFEPLFLFCDIVKSSYAVNSMLPILRVVNTVGEVGNVMPMQTTRDDIIRITFTITDLNLKAPTHDLGAVRLVLRVIQ
;
A
#
# COMPACT_ATOMS: atom_id res chain seq x y z
N MET A 1 16.70 -0.66 -8.09
CA MET A 1 15.80 0.01 -7.14
C MET A 1 14.99 1.06 -7.86
N GLN A 2 13.69 1.07 -7.65
CA GLN A 2 12.78 2.02 -8.27
C GLN A 2 11.86 2.63 -7.21
N HIS A 3 11.44 3.87 -7.46
CA HIS A 3 10.39 4.50 -6.67
C HIS A 3 9.12 4.55 -7.50
N LEU A 4 8.01 4.15 -6.89
CA LEU A 4 6.68 4.21 -7.50
C LEU A 4 5.84 5.27 -6.79
N PHE A 5 5.30 6.20 -7.56
CA PHE A 5 4.40 7.24 -7.08
C PHE A 5 2.98 6.81 -7.44
N ILE A 6 2.18 6.46 -6.43
CA ILE A 6 0.88 5.81 -6.62
C ILE A 6 -0.20 6.66 -5.98
N SER A 7 -1.31 6.82 -6.71
CA SER A 7 -2.50 7.49 -6.21
C SER A 7 -3.72 6.59 -6.36
N SER A 8 -4.66 6.69 -5.43
CA SER A 8 -5.89 5.91 -5.46
C SER A 8 -6.74 6.16 -6.72
N GLY A 9 -6.53 7.29 -7.41
CA GLY A 9 -7.24 7.60 -8.65
C GLY A 9 -6.54 7.18 -9.93
N ASP A 10 -5.30 6.68 -9.87
CA ASP A 10 -4.47 6.44 -11.05
C ASP A 10 -5.09 5.47 -12.07
N SER A 11 -5.77 4.45 -11.62
CA SER A 11 -6.35 3.42 -12.48
C SER A 11 -7.86 3.34 -12.37
N ILE A 12 -8.52 4.46 -12.05
CA ILE A 12 -9.97 4.51 -11.87
C ILE A 12 -10.74 4.10 -13.14
N HIS A 13 -10.18 4.36 -14.30
CA HIS A 13 -10.78 3.99 -15.59
C HIS A 13 -10.76 2.47 -15.83
N LEU A 14 -9.81 1.76 -15.23
CA LEU A 14 -9.73 0.29 -15.29
C LEU A 14 -10.47 -0.36 -14.12
N PHE A 15 -10.46 0.29 -12.97
CA PHE A 15 -11.05 -0.23 -11.74
C PHE A 15 -11.98 0.83 -11.15
N PRO A 16 -13.21 0.97 -11.70
CA PRO A 16 -14.11 2.07 -11.31
C PRO A 16 -14.58 2.00 -9.85
N ASP A 17 -14.45 0.86 -9.19
CA ASP A 17 -14.80 0.72 -7.77
C ASP A 17 -13.68 1.17 -6.82
N ASN A 18 -12.55 1.65 -7.35
CA ASN A 18 -11.47 2.16 -6.53
C ASN A 18 -11.95 3.31 -5.62
N SER A 19 -11.52 3.24 -4.37
CA SER A 19 -11.76 4.27 -3.37
C SER A 19 -10.48 4.54 -2.58
N GLY A 20 -10.50 5.51 -1.68
CA GLY A 20 -9.34 5.78 -0.84
C GLY A 20 -8.98 4.62 0.08
N SER A 21 -9.95 3.79 0.49
CA SER A 21 -9.70 2.67 1.40
C SER A 21 -9.41 1.35 0.72
N LYS A 22 -9.71 1.23 -0.58
CA LYS A 22 -9.36 0.04 -1.37
C LYS A 22 -9.23 0.42 -2.83
N PHE A 23 -8.05 0.22 -3.38
CA PHE A 23 -7.79 0.55 -4.78
C PHE A 23 -6.73 -0.36 -5.39
N THR A 24 -6.91 -0.62 -6.68
CA THR A 24 -5.96 -1.36 -7.50
C THR A 24 -5.34 -0.41 -8.50
N VAL A 25 -4.04 -0.47 -8.67
CA VAL A 25 -3.34 0.27 -9.71
C VAL A 25 -2.67 -0.70 -10.68
N GLU A 26 -2.65 -0.33 -11.95
CA GLU A 26 -1.93 -1.06 -12.97
C GLU A 26 -0.75 -0.20 -13.43
N LEU A 27 0.44 -0.79 -13.34
CA LEU A 27 1.66 -0.11 -13.74
C LEU A 27 1.76 -0.05 -15.28
N PRO A 28 2.45 0.97 -15.83
CA PRO A 28 2.60 1.06 -17.29
C PRO A 28 3.36 -0.12 -17.90
N THR A 29 4.30 -0.71 -17.15
CA THR A 29 5.06 -1.89 -17.58
C THR A 29 5.29 -2.80 -16.40
N PHE A 30 5.63 -4.07 -16.68
CA PHE A 30 6.06 -5.00 -15.63
C PHE A 30 7.34 -4.52 -14.97
N ILE A 31 7.41 -4.72 -13.66
CA ILE A 31 8.66 -4.64 -12.92
C ILE A 31 9.06 -6.07 -12.57
N GLU A 32 10.22 -6.49 -13.06
CA GLU A 32 10.69 -7.87 -12.92
C GLU A 32 11.70 -8.01 -11.77
N GLY A 33 11.76 -9.21 -11.20
CA GLY A 33 12.76 -9.56 -10.21
C GLY A 33 12.60 -8.83 -8.88
N VAL A 34 11.39 -8.47 -8.52
CA VAL A 34 11.12 -7.76 -7.27
C VAL A 34 11.26 -8.70 -6.09
N LYS A 35 12.06 -8.30 -5.11
CA LYS A 35 12.30 -9.07 -3.88
C LYS A 35 11.70 -8.42 -2.66
N TYR A 36 11.74 -7.10 -2.57
CA TYR A 36 11.23 -6.34 -1.44
C TYR A 36 10.50 -5.10 -1.91
N VAL A 37 9.54 -4.68 -1.12
CA VAL A 37 8.85 -3.41 -1.29
C VAL A 37 8.78 -2.70 0.06
N ALA A 38 8.93 -1.39 0.07
CA ALA A 38 8.85 -0.58 1.28
C ALA A 38 8.01 0.66 1.04
N LEU A 39 7.24 1.05 2.06
CA LEU A 39 6.54 2.32 2.04
C LEU A 39 7.51 3.43 2.45
N LEU A 40 7.60 4.48 1.64
CA LEU A 40 8.41 5.66 1.94
C LEU A 40 7.55 6.83 2.43
N GLU A 41 6.37 7.02 1.83
CA GLU A 41 5.47 8.12 2.16
C GLU A 41 4.02 7.67 2.03
N PHE A 42 3.18 8.24 2.88
CA PHE A 42 1.74 8.03 2.85
C PHE A 42 1.04 9.37 3.02
N HIS A 43 0.09 9.67 2.15
CA HIS A 43 -0.73 10.87 2.21
C HIS A 43 -2.20 10.52 1.98
N CYS A 44 -3.08 11.17 2.72
CA CYS A 44 -4.51 11.12 2.46
C CYS A 44 -5.13 12.47 2.88
N ASP A 45 -6.35 12.73 2.40
CA ASP A 45 -7.00 14.01 2.67
C ASP A 45 -7.49 14.13 4.11
N ALA A 46 -7.85 13.02 4.74
CA ALA A 46 -8.35 12.99 6.10
C ALA A 46 -7.70 11.85 6.89
N PHE A 47 -6.87 12.17 7.86
CA PHE A 47 -6.15 11.21 8.69
C PHE A 47 -6.37 11.55 10.16
N PHE A 48 -7.09 10.69 10.88
CA PHE A 48 -7.45 10.92 12.28
C PHE A 48 -7.05 9.80 13.22
N GLU A 49 -6.63 8.65 12.70
CA GLU A 49 -6.30 7.48 13.51
C GLU A 49 -5.23 6.65 12.82
N PRO A 50 -4.46 5.85 13.57
CA PRO A 50 -3.53 4.91 12.95
C PRO A 50 -4.27 3.91 12.05
N LEU A 51 -3.62 3.51 10.96
CA LEU A 51 -4.21 2.66 9.94
C LEU A 51 -3.26 1.51 9.60
N PHE A 52 -3.84 0.37 9.20
CA PHE A 52 -3.08 -0.69 8.52
C PHE A 52 -3.16 -0.45 7.01
N LEU A 53 -2.01 -0.45 6.37
CA LEU A 53 -1.91 -0.44 4.92
C LEU A 53 -1.57 -1.85 4.44
N PHE A 54 -2.53 -2.50 3.78
CA PHE A 54 -2.35 -3.81 3.18
C PHE A 54 -1.92 -3.65 1.73
N CYS A 55 -1.07 -4.58 1.29
CA CYS A 55 -0.59 -4.62 -0.09
C CYS A 55 -0.55 -6.08 -0.52
N ASP A 56 -1.24 -6.43 -1.59
CA ASP A 56 -1.44 -7.82 -2.00
C ASP A 56 -0.17 -8.53 -2.48
N ILE A 57 0.88 -7.78 -2.78
CA ILE A 57 2.16 -8.34 -3.20
C ILE A 57 3.12 -8.62 -2.04
N VAL A 58 2.74 -8.29 -0.81
CA VAL A 58 3.59 -8.46 0.38
C VAL A 58 3.27 -9.80 1.04
N LYS A 59 4.32 -10.53 1.46
CA LYS A 59 4.14 -11.70 2.32
C LYS A 59 3.64 -11.25 3.69
N SER A 60 2.91 -12.14 4.38
CA SER A 60 2.48 -11.87 5.76
C SER A 60 3.67 -11.62 6.66
N SER A 61 3.60 -10.64 7.54
CA SER A 61 4.82 -10.14 8.09
C SER A 61 4.83 -9.65 9.52
N TYR A 62 3.75 -9.20 10.08
CA TYR A 62 3.89 -8.51 11.35
C TYR A 62 3.52 -9.30 12.57
N ALA A 63 2.44 -10.00 12.53
CA ALA A 63 1.95 -10.63 13.73
C ALA A 63 2.28 -12.09 13.72
N VAL A 64 2.64 -12.62 14.87
CA VAL A 64 3.01 -14.01 15.06
C VAL A 64 1.93 -14.97 14.52
N ASN A 65 0.68 -14.58 14.64
CA ASN A 65 -0.46 -15.40 14.19
C ASN A 65 -1.14 -14.82 12.96
N SER A 66 -0.53 -13.87 12.28
CA SER A 66 -1.17 -13.19 11.16
C SER A 66 -0.65 -13.73 9.83
N MET A 67 -1.60 -14.04 8.95
CA MET A 67 -1.33 -14.33 7.55
C MET A 67 -1.63 -13.10 6.69
N LEU A 68 -1.72 -11.93 7.29
CA LEU A 68 -2.15 -10.71 6.63
C LEU A 68 -0.99 -10.02 5.89
N PRO A 69 -1.20 -9.60 4.65
CA PRO A 69 -0.16 -8.94 3.85
C PRO A 69 -0.05 -7.45 4.20
N ILE A 70 0.35 -7.15 5.42
CA ILE A 70 0.48 -5.77 5.91
C ILE A 70 1.82 -5.20 5.45
N LEU A 71 1.75 -4.15 4.64
CA LEU A 71 2.95 -3.41 4.23
C LEU A 71 3.47 -2.54 5.36
N ARG A 72 2.58 -1.83 6.03
CA ARG A 72 2.97 -0.92 7.11
C ARG A 72 1.79 -0.56 8.01
N VAL A 73 2.09 -0.28 9.26
CA VAL A 73 1.21 0.47 10.15
C VAL A 73 1.51 1.94 9.95
N VAL A 74 0.50 2.73 9.60
CA VAL A 74 0.65 4.15 9.31
C VAL A 74 0.15 4.95 10.51
N ASN A 75 1.05 5.69 11.16
CA ASN A 75 0.74 6.50 12.32
C ASN A 75 0.65 7.99 12.02
N THR A 76 1.11 8.41 10.85
CA THR A 76 1.14 9.81 10.47
C THR A 76 1.17 9.93 8.95
N VAL A 77 0.76 11.07 8.43
CA VAL A 77 0.93 11.39 7.00
C VAL A 77 2.34 11.92 6.75
N GLY A 78 2.80 11.76 5.52
CA GLY A 78 4.13 12.20 5.08
C GLY A 78 5.13 11.06 5.03
N GLU A 79 6.40 11.39 5.24
CA GLU A 79 7.47 10.40 5.22
C GLU A 79 7.39 9.46 6.42
N VAL A 80 7.63 8.17 6.17
CA VAL A 80 7.68 7.20 7.26
C VAL A 80 9.01 7.31 8.01
N GLY A 81 8.97 7.13 9.33
CA GLY A 81 10.16 7.28 10.18
C GLY A 81 11.22 6.22 9.96
N ASN A 82 10.83 4.96 9.91
CA ASN A 82 11.74 3.84 9.65
C ASN A 82 11.25 3.08 8.43
N VAL A 83 12.01 3.13 7.35
CA VAL A 83 11.66 2.38 6.14
C VAL A 83 11.92 0.90 6.39
N MET A 84 10.87 0.09 6.23
CA MET A 84 10.93 -1.36 6.47
C MET A 84 10.64 -2.11 5.18
N PRO A 85 11.68 -2.68 4.53
CA PRO A 85 11.46 -3.51 3.34
C PRO A 85 10.72 -4.80 3.72
N MET A 86 9.69 -5.12 2.96
CA MET A 86 8.88 -6.32 3.14
C MET A 86 9.05 -7.24 1.95
N GLN A 87 9.20 -8.54 2.20
CA GLN A 87 9.32 -9.52 1.14
C GLN A 87 8.06 -9.56 0.28
N THR A 88 8.25 -9.77 -1.01
CA THR A 88 7.15 -9.89 -1.95
C THR A 88 6.78 -11.36 -2.21
N THR A 89 5.52 -11.58 -2.59
CA THR A 89 5.01 -12.91 -2.93
C THR A 89 5.22 -13.25 -4.39
N ARG A 90 5.53 -12.26 -5.22
CA ARG A 90 5.68 -12.38 -6.67
C ARG A 90 6.94 -11.66 -7.12
N ASP A 91 7.60 -12.23 -8.13
CA ASP A 91 8.78 -11.61 -8.70
C ASP A 91 8.43 -10.52 -9.71
N ASP A 92 7.35 -10.71 -10.46
CA ASP A 92 6.92 -9.80 -11.51
C ASP A 92 5.65 -9.07 -11.08
N ILE A 93 5.66 -7.75 -11.19
CA ILE A 93 4.58 -6.90 -10.71
C ILE A 93 4.06 -6.03 -11.85
N ILE A 94 2.75 -6.05 -12.07
CA ILE A 94 2.06 -5.10 -12.94
C ILE A 94 0.83 -4.51 -12.24
N ARG A 95 0.14 -5.27 -11.39
CA ARG A 95 -1.01 -4.81 -10.64
C ARG A 95 -0.74 -4.92 -9.16
N ILE A 96 -1.14 -3.90 -8.42
CA ILE A 96 -1.02 -3.87 -6.96
C ILE A 96 -2.35 -3.41 -6.39
N THR A 97 -2.88 -4.18 -5.45
CA THR A 97 -4.08 -3.80 -4.72
C THR A 97 -3.72 -3.41 -3.29
N PHE A 98 -4.16 -2.22 -2.92
CA PHE A 98 -4.00 -1.70 -1.57
C PHE A 98 -5.34 -1.70 -0.86
N THR A 99 -5.33 -2.07 0.41
CA THR A 99 -6.49 -1.98 1.29
C THR A 99 -6.06 -1.30 2.57
N ILE A 100 -6.87 -0.36 3.05
CA ILE A 100 -6.59 0.39 4.25
C ILE A 100 -7.70 0.11 5.26
N THR A 101 -7.31 -0.28 6.47
CA THR A 101 -8.24 -0.54 7.56
C THR A 101 -7.82 0.21 8.81
N ASP A 102 -8.72 0.30 9.78
CA ASP A 102 -8.34 0.70 11.13
C ASP A 102 -7.57 -0.42 11.82
N LEU A 103 -7.13 -0.21 13.06
CA LEU A 103 -6.36 -1.22 13.79
C LEU A 103 -7.21 -2.40 14.25
N ASN A 104 -8.52 -2.35 14.08
CA ASN A 104 -9.44 -3.46 14.34
C ASN A 104 -9.78 -4.25 13.07
N LEU A 105 -9.07 -3.99 11.97
CA LEU A 105 -9.26 -4.64 10.66
C LEU A 105 -10.62 -4.33 10.03
N LYS A 106 -11.20 -3.20 10.37
CA LYS A 106 -12.47 -2.71 9.83
C LYS A 106 -12.21 -1.53 8.90
N ALA A 107 -13.19 -1.20 8.08
CA ALA A 107 -13.10 0.01 7.25
C ALA A 107 -12.83 1.23 8.15
N PRO A 108 -12.03 2.21 7.66
CA PRO A 108 -11.80 3.44 8.41
C PRO A 108 -13.13 4.10 8.80
N THR A 109 -13.15 4.75 9.96
CA THR A 109 -14.36 5.37 10.49
C THR A 109 -14.81 6.60 9.71
N HIS A 110 -13.95 7.11 8.83
CA HIS A 110 -14.23 8.27 7.99
C HIS A 110 -13.64 8.04 6.61
N ASP A 111 -14.12 8.83 5.63
CA ASP A 111 -13.60 8.78 4.28
C ASP A 111 -12.18 9.37 4.26
N LEU A 112 -11.23 8.60 3.76
CA LEU A 112 -9.83 9.05 3.65
C LEU A 112 -9.62 10.07 2.53
N GLY A 113 -10.55 10.15 1.59
CA GLY A 113 -10.36 10.95 0.39
C GLY A 113 -9.33 10.33 -0.56
N ALA A 114 -8.60 11.17 -1.27
CA ALA A 114 -7.54 10.70 -2.14
C ALA A 114 -6.34 10.20 -1.33
N VAL A 115 -5.83 9.03 -1.69
CA VAL A 115 -4.66 8.42 -1.05
C VAL A 115 -3.50 8.42 -2.04
N ARG A 116 -2.33 8.84 -1.57
CA ARG A 116 -1.09 8.84 -2.36
C ARG A 116 0.01 8.15 -1.59
N LEU A 117 0.76 7.33 -2.29
CA LEU A 117 1.83 6.52 -1.72
C LEU A 117 3.11 6.70 -2.51
N VAL A 118 4.23 6.63 -1.83
CA VAL A 118 5.53 6.45 -2.49
C VAL A 118 6.11 5.15 -1.99
N LEU A 119 6.38 4.23 -2.92
CA LEU A 119 6.97 2.94 -2.62
C LEU A 119 8.39 2.87 -3.17
N ARG A 120 9.24 2.16 -2.44
CA ARG A 120 10.53 1.71 -2.96
C ARG A 120 10.41 0.25 -3.35
N VAL A 121 10.76 -0.08 -4.58
CA VAL A 121 10.81 -1.46 -5.07
C VAL A 121 12.27 -1.88 -5.17
N ILE A 122 12.63 -2.98 -4.53
CA ILE A 122 13.99 -3.51 -4.48
C ILE A 122 14.02 -4.81 -5.26
N GLN A 123 14.84 -4.80 -6.30
CA GLN A 123 15.03 -5.92 -7.21
C GLN A 123 16.24 -6.77 -6.84
#